data_9d92b49c6c4750f8ff4325c6c0f84980
#
_entry.id   9d92b49c6c4750f8ff4325c6c0f84980
#
_cell.length_a   1.000
_cell.length_b   1.000
_cell.length_c   1.000
_cell.angle_alpha   90.00
_cell.angle_beta   90.00
_cell.angle_gamma   90.00
#
_symmetry.space_group_name_H-M   'P 1'
#
loop_
_entity.id
_entity.type
_entity.pdbx_description
1 polymer ?
#
loop_
_entity_poly.entity_id
_entity_poly.type
_entity_poly.pdbx_seq_one_letter_code
_entity_poly.pdbx_strand_id
1 'polypeptide(L)'
;MDISNFILGVPDFPKKGVLFYDITPLMLNPDAYAQAIDEMAEKIAQANPAKILAAESRGFFFGPMIALKLKLPFVPVRKKNKLPRKTVCVEYALEYGTDLLCIHEDAVSPGDRIAVVDDILATGGTAEAMCKMGEIAGAAVSYTHLRAHETLRHLV
;
A
#
# COMPACT_ATOMS: atom_id res chain seq x y z
N MET A 1 -10.39 20.26 1.90
CA MET A 1 -10.47 19.86 3.33
C MET A 1 -9.07 19.42 3.76
N ASP A 2 -8.66 19.65 5.00
CA ASP A 2 -7.39 19.09 5.49
C ASP A 2 -7.64 17.68 6.04
N ILE A 3 -7.24 16.68 5.28
CA ILE A 3 -7.45 15.26 5.63
C ILE A 3 -6.62 14.82 6.84
N SER A 4 -5.58 15.57 7.22
CA SER A 4 -4.76 15.25 8.39
C SER A 4 -5.55 15.29 9.70
N ASN A 5 -6.60 16.11 9.76
CA ASN A 5 -7.51 16.21 10.92
C ASN A 5 -8.30 14.93 11.18
N PHE A 6 -8.33 13.99 10.21
CA PHE A 6 -9.03 12.70 10.31
C PHE A 6 -8.08 11.54 10.58
N ILE A 7 -6.81 11.80 10.84
CA ILE A 7 -5.80 10.79 11.18
C ILE A 7 -5.36 11.03 12.62
N LEU A 8 -5.71 10.10 13.51
CA LEU A 8 -5.45 10.27 14.93
C LEU A 8 -4.15 9.60 15.36
N GLY A 9 -3.28 10.35 16.03
CA GLY A 9 -2.13 9.80 16.73
C GLY A 9 -2.56 9.17 18.06
N VAL A 10 -2.37 7.85 18.20
CA VAL A 10 -2.64 7.12 19.45
C VAL A 10 -1.30 6.77 20.07
N PRO A 11 -0.89 7.44 21.17
CA PRO A 11 0.36 7.14 21.83
C PRO A 11 0.31 5.79 22.54
N ASP A 12 1.48 5.17 22.68
CA ASP A 12 1.67 3.92 23.42
C ASP A 12 0.82 2.73 22.91
N PHE A 13 0.55 2.66 21.61
CA PHE A 13 -0.17 1.55 20.98
C PHE A 13 0.67 0.90 19.86
N PRO A 14 0.75 -0.43 19.74
CA PRO A 14 0.22 -1.47 20.65
C PRO A 14 1.06 -1.65 21.94
N LYS A 15 2.16 -0.92 22.04
CA LYS A 15 3.07 -0.96 23.21
C LYS A 15 3.63 0.43 23.52
N LYS A 16 4.10 0.62 24.75
CA LYS A 16 4.67 1.87 25.23
C LYS A 16 5.81 2.36 24.31
N GLY A 17 5.79 3.64 23.98
CA GLY A 17 6.76 4.33 23.12
C GLY A 17 6.46 4.28 21.62
N VAL A 18 5.38 3.60 21.18
CA VAL A 18 4.94 3.59 19.79
C VAL A 18 3.80 4.59 19.62
N LEU A 19 3.91 5.45 18.60
CA LEU A 19 2.81 6.30 18.14
C LEU A 19 2.12 5.61 16.95
N PHE A 20 0.88 5.16 17.17
CA PHE A 20 0.08 4.55 16.12
C PHE A 20 -0.82 5.59 15.46
N TYR A 21 -0.89 5.57 14.14
CA TYR A 21 -1.80 6.42 13.38
C TYR A 21 -3.07 5.66 13.03
N ASP A 22 -4.17 6.06 13.67
CA ASP A 22 -5.50 5.52 13.40
C ASP A 22 -6.14 6.29 12.23
N ILE A 23 -6.43 5.58 11.16
CA ILE A 23 -7.08 6.09 9.95
C ILE A 23 -8.58 5.82 9.91
N THR A 24 -9.13 5.21 10.95
CA THR A 24 -10.56 4.87 10.97
C THR A 24 -11.45 6.11 10.91
N PRO A 25 -11.12 7.25 11.55
CA PRO A 25 -11.92 8.46 11.39
C PRO A 25 -11.94 9.01 9.97
N LEU A 26 -10.83 8.83 9.21
CA LEU A 26 -10.80 9.20 7.79
C LEU A 26 -11.83 8.40 6.99
N MET A 27 -11.89 7.09 7.21
CA MET A 27 -12.84 6.20 6.53
C MET A 27 -14.29 6.41 6.97
N LEU A 28 -14.52 6.91 8.19
CA LEU A 28 -15.85 7.26 8.69
C LEU A 28 -16.38 8.57 8.12
N ASN A 29 -15.54 9.39 7.48
CA ASN A 29 -15.96 10.60 6.80
C ASN A 29 -15.86 10.39 5.28
N PRO A 30 -16.98 10.20 4.55
CA PRO A 30 -16.97 9.88 3.12
C PRO A 30 -16.25 10.93 2.26
N ASP A 31 -16.39 12.20 2.58
CA ASP A 31 -15.79 13.29 1.79
C ASP A 31 -14.27 13.33 2.00
N ALA A 32 -13.80 13.19 3.23
CA ALA A 32 -12.38 13.15 3.54
C ALA A 32 -11.72 11.89 2.94
N TYR A 33 -12.41 10.75 3.00
CA TYR A 33 -11.93 9.50 2.41
C TYR A 33 -11.88 9.60 0.88
N ALA A 34 -12.92 10.14 0.24
CA ALA A 34 -12.92 10.36 -1.21
C ALA A 34 -11.77 11.29 -1.62
N GLN A 35 -11.55 12.39 -0.90
CA GLN A 35 -10.43 13.30 -1.16
C GLN A 35 -9.07 12.58 -1.04
N ALA A 36 -8.87 11.76 -0.02
CA ALA A 36 -7.64 10.98 0.14
C ALA A 36 -7.40 10.03 -1.04
N ILE A 37 -8.44 9.33 -1.49
CA ILE A 37 -8.37 8.46 -2.68
C ILE A 37 -8.03 9.28 -3.92
N ASP A 38 -8.62 10.45 -4.09
CA ASP A 38 -8.40 11.32 -5.23
C ASP A 38 -6.95 11.81 -5.30
N GLU A 39 -6.43 12.32 -4.20
CA GLU A 39 -5.06 12.81 -4.10
C GLU A 39 -4.02 11.71 -4.34
N MET A 40 -4.27 10.50 -3.79
CA MET A 40 -3.40 9.35 -4.02
C MET A 40 -3.47 8.90 -5.49
N ALA A 41 -4.66 8.82 -6.08
CA ALA A 41 -4.85 8.43 -7.47
C ALA A 41 -4.17 9.40 -8.44
N GLU A 42 -4.26 10.70 -8.20
CA GLU A 42 -3.60 11.73 -9.02
C GLU A 42 -2.07 11.56 -9.01
N LYS A 43 -1.48 11.31 -7.85
CA LYS A 43 -0.03 11.04 -7.72
C LYS A 43 0.38 9.77 -8.45
N ILE A 44 -0.38 8.71 -8.28
CA ILE A 44 -0.12 7.41 -8.91
C ILE A 44 -0.22 7.51 -10.43
N ALA A 45 -1.20 8.25 -10.95
CA ALA A 45 -1.41 8.43 -12.38
C ALA A 45 -0.18 9.03 -13.08
N GLN A 46 0.60 9.88 -12.39
CA GLN A 46 1.82 10.48 -12.95
C GLN A 46 2.89 9.44 -13.31
N ALA A 47 2.94 8.31 -12.60
CA ALA A 47 3.83 7.20 -12.90
C ALA A 47 3.31 6.31 -14.05
N ASN A 48 2.10 6.57 -14.55
CA ASN A 48 1.44 5.80 -15.61
C ASN A 48 1.52 4.28 -15.39
N PRO A 49 1.05 3.77 -14.24
CA PRO A 49 1.12 2.35 -13.95
C PRO A 49 0.13 1.55 -14.79
N ALA A 50 0.43 0.27 -14.99
CA ALA A 50 -0.46 -0.70 -15.61
C ALA A 50 -1.29 -1.47 -14.58
N LYS A 51 -0.82 -1.56 -13.33
CA LYS A 51 -1.48 -2.31 -12.25
C LYS A 51 -1.22 -1.66 -10.89
N ILE A 52 -2.16 -1.86 -9.98
CA ILE A 52 -2.07 -1.39 -8.59
C ILE A 52 -1.90 -2.61 -7.68
N LEU A 53 -0.89 -2.59 -6.83
CA LEU A 53 -0.64 -3.57 -5.78
C LEU A 53 -0.88 -2.96 -4.41
N ALA A 54 -1.54 -3.69 -3.52
CA ALA A 54 -1.61 -3.31 -2.12
C ALA A 54 -1.66 -4.55 -1.21
N ALA A 55 -1.06 -4.43 -0.03
CA ALA A 55 -0.99 -5.53 0.92
C ALA A 55 -2.18 -5.57 1.88
N GLU A 56 -2.61 -6.79 2.22
CA GLU A 56 -3.55 -6.96 3.33
C GLU A 56 -2.90 -6.50 4.63
N SER A 57 -3.65 -5.91 5.56
CA SER A 57 -5.05 -5.60 5.44
C SER A 57 -5.33 -4.13 5.11
N ARG A 58 -4.52 -3.20 5.63
CA ARG A 58 -4.78 -1.75 5.59
C ARG A 58 -4.62 -1.15 4.19
N GLY A 59 -3.69 -1.66 3.37
CA GLY A 59 -3.57 -1.25 1.98
C GLY A 59 -4.83 -1.54 1.14
N PHE A 60 -5.64 -2.51 1.56
CA PHE A 60 -6.91 -2.83 0.88
C PHE A 60 -7.99 -1.77 1.06
N PHE A 61 -7.84 -0.86 2.00
CA PHE A 61 -8.77 0.25 2.12
C PHE A 61 -8.57 1.29 1.01
N PHE A 62 -7.37 1.38 0.45
CA PHE A 62 -7.03 2.37 -0.58
C PHE A 62 -6.78 1.75 -1.96
N GLY A 63 -6.02 0.67 -2.03
CA GLY A 63 -5.59 0.07 -3.30
C GLY A 63 -6.73 -0.23 -4.28
N PRO A 64 -7.78 -0.99 -3.89
CA PRO A 64 -8.91 -1.28 -4.75
C PRO A 64 -9.67 -0.04 -5.21
N MET A 65 -9.84 0.95 -4.33
CA MET A 65 -10.56 2.19 -4.64
C MET A 65 -9.80 3.01 -5.68
N ILE A 66 -8.48 3.11 -5.53
CA ILE A 66 -7.58 3.77 -6.47
C ILE A 66 -7.58 3.04 -7.82
N ALA A 67 -7.46 1.72 -7.79
CA ALA A 67 -7.49 0.91 -9.01
C ALA A 67 -8.80 1.11 -9.79
N LEU A 68 -9.94 1.09 -9.10
CA LEU A 68 -11.25 1.35 -9.70
C LEU A 68 -11.33 2.76 -10.30
N LYS A 69 -10.86 3.77 -9.56
CA LYS A 69 -10.85 5.17 -10.03
C LYS A 69 -10.00 5.36 -11.28
N LEU A 70 -8.82 4.73 -11.33
CA LEU A 70 -7.91 4.79 -12.47
C LEU A 70 -8.27 3.79 -13.59
N LYS A 71 -9.27 2.94 -13.39
CA LYS A 71 -9.65 1.83 -14.30
C LYS A 71 -8.49 0.89 -14.59
N LEU A 72 -7.71 0.56 -13.57
CA LEU A 72 -6.57 -0.32 -13.63
C LEU A 72 -6.85 -1.64 -12.89
N PRO A 73 -6.19 -2.75 -13.30
CA PRO A 73 -6.20 -3.99 -12.53
C PRO A 73 -5.68 -3.79 -11.11
N PHE A 74 -6.33 -4.45 -10.15
CA PHE A 74 -5.89 -4.55 -8.77
C PHE A 74 -5.28 -5.93 -8.50
N VAL A 75 -4.08 -5.95 -7.92
CA VAL A 75 -3.38 -7.16 -7.51
C VAL A 75 -3.33 -7.21 -5.99
N PRO A 76 -4.09 -8.10 -5.35
CA PRO A 76 -4.05 -8.26 -3.91
C PRO A 76 -2.75 -8.96 -3.50
N VAL A 77 -1.98 -8.31 -2.65
CA VAL A 77 -0.80 -8.89 -1.99
C VAL A 77 -1.25 -9.44 -0.64
N ARG A 78 -1.09 -10.72 -0.42
CA ARG A 78 -1.62 -11.40 0.75
C ARG A 78 -0.56 -12.19 1.51
N LYS A 79 -0.82 -12.44 2.78
CA LYS A 79 -0.01 -13.35 3.59
C LYS A 79 -0.05 -14.76 3.04
N LYS A 80 0.97 -15.55 3.37
CA LYS A 80 1.08 -16.95 2.95
C LYS A 80 -0.21 -17.73 3.21
N ASN A 81 -0.55 -18.62 2.28
CA ASN A 81 -1.74 -19.50 2.33
C ASN A 81 -3.10 -18.76 2.26
N LYS A 82 -3.13 -17.48 1.87
CA LYS A 82 -4.39 -16.73 1.68
C LYS A 82 -4.85 -16.64 0.22
N LEU A 83 -4.02 -17.07 -0.71
CA LEU A 83 -4.34 -17.10 -2.14
C LEU A 83 -4.52 -18.55 -2.61
N PRO A 84 -5.57 -18.86 -3.42
CA PRO A 84 -5.95 -20.23 -3.72
C PRO A 84 -5.20 -20.90 -4.88
N ARG A 85 -4.47 -20.12 -5.71
CA ARG A 85 -3.71 -20.62 -6.85
C ARG A 85 -2.19 -20.54 -6.57
N LYS A 86 -1.35 -20.94 -7.53
CA LYS A 86 0.11 -20.80 -7.43
C LYS A 86 0.52 -19.35 -7.14
N THR A 87 1.48 -19.19 -6.27
CA THR A 87 1.93 -17.89 -5.78
C THR A 87 3.45 -17.73 -5.88
N VAL A 88 3.87 -16.50 -6.09
CA VAL A 88 5.24 -16.03 -5.81
C VAL A 88 5.20 -15.31 -4.47
N CYS A 89 6.13 -15.63 -3.59
CA CYS A 89 6.18 -15.06 -2.24
C CYS A 89 7.54 -14.42 -1.98
N VAL A 90 7.53 -13.33 -1.22
CA VAL A 90 8.71 -12.62 -0.74
C VAL A 90 8.67 -12.56 0.78
N GLU A 91 9.77 -12.93 1.41
CA GLU A 91 9.95 -12.78 2.85
C GLU A 91 10.25 -11.32 3.21
N TYR A 92 9.66 -10.86 4.30
CA TYR A 92 9.92 -9.54 4.83
C TYR A 92 10.10 -9.57 6.35
N ALA A 93 10.92 -8.65 6.83
CA ALA A 93 11.18 -8.54 8.25
C ALA A 93 10.00 -7.88 8.98
N LEU A 94 9.64 -8.45 10.11
CA LEU A 94 8.76 -7.85 11.11
C LEU A 94 9.62 -7.30 12.25
N GLU A 95 9.02 -6.58 13.16
CA GLU A 95 9.69 -6.16 14.40
C GLU A 95 10.22 -7.37 15.20
N TYR A 96 9.49 -8.49 15.13
CA TYR A 96 9.89 -9.78 15.71
C TYR A 96 9.62 -10.89 14.66
N GLY A 97 10.71 -11.43 14.08
CA GLY A 97 10.66 -12.51 13.11
C GLY A 97 10.47 -12.05 11.68
N THR A 98 10.03 -12.97 10.82
CA THR A 98 9.74 -12.73 9.40
C THR A 98 8.35 -13.26 9.04
N ASP A 99 7.76 -12.72 7.98
CA ASP A 99 6.51 -13.22 7.39
C ASP A 99 6.64 -13.21 5.86
N LEU A 100 5.69 -13.78 5.16
CA LEU A 100 5.68 -13.88 3.71
C LEU A 100 4.49 -13.13 3.14
N LEU A 101 4.79 -12.27 2.16
CA LEU A 101 3.78 -11.69 1.26
C LEU A 101 3.80 -12.41 -0.07
N CYS A 102 2.64 -12.67 -0.63
CA CYS A 102 2.46 -13.47 -1.82
C CYS A 102 1.49 -12.78 -2.80
N ILE A 103 1.74 -12.95 -4.10
CA ILE A 103 0.81 -12.67 -5.19
C ILE A 103 0.61 -13.95 -6.02
N HIS A 104 -0.45 -14.03 -6.82
CA HIS A 104 -0.54 -15.07 -7.84
C HIS A 104 0.59 -14.91 -8.86
N GLU A 105 1.17 -16.03 -9.31
CA GLU A 105 2.32 -16.03 -10.24
C GLU A 105 2.01 -15.34 -11.58
N ASP A 106 0.74 -15.32 -11.98
CA ASP A 106 0.23 -14.72 -13.21
C ASP A 106 -0.27 -13.26 -13.03
N ALA A 107 -0.14 -12.70 -11.84
CA ALA A 107 -0.71 -11.38 -11.54
C ALA A 107 0.10 -10.21 -12.11
N VAL A 108 1.42 -10.38 -12.24
CA VAL A 108 2.35 -9.39 -12.76
C VAL A 108 3.19 -10.02 -13.85
N SER A 109 3.39 -9.30 -14.95
CA SER A 109 4.16 -9.75 -16.10
C SER A 109 5.44 -8.93 -16.29
N PRO A 110 6.48 -9.49 -16.90
CA PRO A 110 7.67 -8.71 -17.28
C PRO A 110 7.30 -7.50 -18.13
N GLY A 111 7.87 -6.35 -17.80
CA GLY A 111 7.60 -5.08 -18.47
C GLY A 111 6.37 -4.33 -17.97
N ASP A 112 5.56 -4.89 -17.06
CA ASP A 112 4.51 -4.13 -16.39
C ASP A 112 5.12 -2.95 -15.62
N ARG A 113 4.37 -1.85 -15.56
CA ARG A 113 4.61 -0.79 -14.57
C ARG A 113 3.61 -0.97 -13.45
N ILE A 114 4.06 -1.17 -12.24
CA ILE A 114 3.19 -1.37 -11.09
C ILE A 114 3.31 -0.19 -10.11
N ALA A 115 2.19 0.21 -9.54
CA ALA A 115 2.17 1.11 -8.41
C ALA A 115 1.83 0.32 -7.13
N VAL A 116 2.68 0.46 -6.14
CA VAL A 116 2.49 -0.10 -4.80
C VAL A 116 1.81 0.94 -3.93
N VAL A 117 0.71 0.56 -3.31
CA VAL A 117 -0.11 1.44 -2.46
C VAL A 117 -0.19 0.87 -1.06
N ASP A 118 0.05 1.71 -0.08
CA ASP A 118 -0.18 1.40 1.34
C ASP A 118 -0.79 2.61 2.04
N ASP A 119 -1.27 2.45 3.27
CA ASP A 119 -1.82 3.55 4.05
C ASP A 119 -0.73 4.34 4.77
N ILE A 120 0.19 3.69 5.43
CA ILE A 120 1.28 4.30 6.19
C ILE A 120 2.59 3.55 5.97
N LEU A 121 3.66 4.30 5.75
CA LEU A 121 5.01 3.77 5.76
C LEU A 121 5.53 3.78 7.21
N ALA A 122 5.46 2.64 7.90
CA ALA A 122 6.04 2.48 9.23
C ALA A 122 7.53 2.14 9.13
N THR A 123 7.90 0.87 9.21
CA THR A 123 9.29 0.41 9.07
C THR A 123 9.75 0.27 7.61
N GLY A 124 8.80 0.27 6.67
CA GLY A 124 9.06 0.07 5.26
C GLY A 124 9.13 -1.39 4.80
N GLY A 125 9.15 -2.36 5.71
CA GLY A 125 9.32 -3.78 5.35
C GLY A 125 8.25 -4.32 4.39
N THR A 126 6.98 -3.98 4.61
CA THR A 126 5.87 -4.36 3.71
C THR A 126 6.04 -3.73 2.32
N ALA A 127 6.38 -2.43 2.27
CA ALA A 127 6.59 -1.71 1.03
C ALA A 127 7.78 -2.27 0.25
N GLU A 128 8.90 -2.51 0.92
CA GLU A 128 10.09 -3.12 0.33
C GLU A 128 9.79 -4.51 -0.25
N ALA A 129 9.06 -5.35 0.47
CA ALA A 129 8.67 -6.68 -0.02
C ALA A 129 7.78 -6.59 -1.26
N MET A 130 6.83 -5.66 -1.31
CA MET A 130 5.99 -5.46 -2.49
C MET A 130 6.79 -4.94 -3.70
N CYS A 131 7.74 -4.03 -3.49
CA CYS A 131 8.63 -3.55 -4.54
C CYS A 131 9.49 -4.68 -5.08
N LYS A 132 10.13 -5.45 -4.20
CA LYS A 132 10.94 -6.62 -4.56
C LYS A 132 10.14 -7.69 -5.31
N MET A 133 8.89 -7.87 -4.96
CA MET A 133 7.98 -8.79 -5.66
C MET A 133 7.75 -8.36 -7.11
N GLY A 134 7.54 -7.05 -7.34
CA GLY A 134 7.45 -6.49 -8.68
C GLY A 134 8.74 -6.67 -9.49
N GLU A 135 9.89 -6.39 -8.87
CA GLU A 135 11.22 -6.57 -9.52
C GLU A 135 11.47 -8.03 -9.90
N ILE A 136 11.15 -8.99 -9.02
CA ILE A 136 11.25 -10.43 -9.32
C ILE A 136 10.37 -10.82 -10.52
N ALA A 137 9.20 -10.20 -10.66
CA ALA A 137 8.32 -10.40 -11.80
C ALA A 137 8.79 -9.65 -13.07
N GLY A 138 9.88 -8.87 -13.02
CA GLY A 138 10.39 -8.08 -14.12
C GLY A 138 9.62 -6.80 -14.41
N ALA A 139 8.89 -6.29 -13.43
CA ALA A 139 8.12 -5.04 -13.50
C ALA A 139 8.94 -3.82 -13.06
N ALA A 140 8.60 -2.65 -13.59
CA ALA A 140 9.04 -1.36 -13.04
C ALA A 140 8.09 -0.94 -11.91
N VAL A 141 8.64 -0.49 -10.79
CA VAL A 141 7.86 -0.22 -9.57
C VAL A 141 7.86 1.26 -9.22
N SER A 142 6.71 1.82 -8.89
CA SER A 142 6.55 3.09 -8.18
C SER A 142 5.79 2.86 -6.88
N TYR A 143 6.05 3.67 -5.87
CA TYR A 143 5.45 3.52 -4.54
C TYR A 143 4.74 4.80 -4.10
N THR A 144 3.59 4.67 -3.45
CA THR A 144 2.90 5.77 -2.76
C THR A 144 2.17 5.30 -1.51
N HIS A 145 2.00 6.19 -0.54
CA HIS A 145 1.27 5.95 0.70
C HIS A 145 0.55 7.20 1.17
N LEU A 146 -0.47 7.02 2.02
CA LEU A 146 -1.11 8.09 2.75
C LEU A 146 -0.25 8.45 3.96
N ARG A 147 0.10 9.73 4.13
CA ARG A 147 0.85 10.19 5.30
C ARG A 147 0.25 11.45 5.91
N ALA A 148 0.13 11.45 7.24
CA ALA A 148 -0.52 12.53 7.98
C ALA A 148 0.31 13.82 8.08
N HIS A 149 1.63 13.74 8.12
CA HIS A 149 2.51 14.90 8.33
C HIS A 149 3.93 14.67 7.79
N GLU A 150 4.11 14.66 6.48
CA GLU A 150 5.36 15.12 5.88
C GLU A 150 5.17 15.32 4.38
N THR A 151 5.47 16.55 3.95
CA THR A 151 5.72 16.88 2.56
C THR A 151 6.66 15.85 1.95
N LEU A 152 6.23 15.24 0.86
CA LEU A 152 7.02 14.36 0.01
C LEU A 152 8.43 14.90 -0.21
N ARG A 153 9.38 14.47 0.61
CA ARG A 153 10.79 14.54 0.31
C ARG A 153 11.29 13.10 0.21
N HIS A 154 11.65 12.74 -1.02
CA HIS A 154 12.37 11.53 -1.42
C HIS A 154 11.59 10.20 -1.39
N LEU A 155 10.85 9.93 -2.47
CA LEU A 155 10.79 8.62 -3.07
C LEU A 155 10.85 8.84 -4.60
N VAL A 156 12.04 8.68 -5.13
CA VAL A 156 12.31 8.54 -6.57
C VAL A 156 12.22 7.08 -6.89
#